data_13896b6d74adc6aa606be0b1b4516e34
#
_entry.id   13896b6d74adc6aa606be0b1b4516e34
#
_cell.length_a   1.000
_cell.length_b   1.000
_cell.length_c   1.000
_cell.angle_alpha   90.00
_cell.angle_beta   90.00
_cell.angle_gamma   90.00
#
_symmetry.space_group_name_H-M   'P 1'
#
loop_
_entity.id
_entity.type
_entity.pdbx_description
1 polymer ?
#
loop_
_entity_poly.entity_id
_entity_poly.type
_entity_poly.pdbx_seq_one_letter_code
_entity_poly.pdbx_strand_id
1 'polypeptide(L)'
;MIRIKYSGLIVFSSKIFSIFTGLIFIVLVTRNLSIIEFGVWQYLSLILSYVIFPAGLIPYWVTRFYARGYPVAKASIISNMIVSLPFFTFFLILAPFASTIININLSLFYLISIQIFLVYLSTSLEALALARKPHLLGFEAFAFESTKIVLALILFTILKLGLKGVIATVNLAYLMQCLTLIFFLRKELIKEEEFNYKILKKWFSSIWLPLFNALPAFIGGLDLFILAALTKSASSLAFYKVASSVAAVISYSLSTSIALYPSLLKGGERRDVEEALKFFLMFAVPMSFGAVFLAKPILHIFKSDYEKASLLLFFMAPQLFLKSLTHIFGDVIVGVEKIDEKENTSFKDFLKSKLFKWPLLNYFRNGIAIILTYIFASFALTYFSNDFSLYAAFSCLLANIIADIFLFIKGYLTSIKAVSFNFPLNKLFKYCLASAVMVIALKFLNPVKSLETIFTIAIGSIIYFLCLFSIDFESRIIFKKVFTYMKKFNLWE
;
A
#
# COMPACT_ATOMS: atom_id res chain seq x y z
N MET A 1 28.78 5.33 -12.01
CA MET A 1 27.73 5.67 -10.99
C MET A 1 26.57 6.31 -11.71
N ILE A 2 25.39 5.71 -11.70
CA ILE A 2 24.20 6.33 -12.30
C ILE A 2 23.85 7.58 -11.48
N ARG A 3 23.67 8.75 -12.15
CA ARG A 3 23.34 10.00 -11.45
C ARG A 3 22.01 9.85 -10.69
N ILE A 4 21.88 10.49 -9.53
CA ILE A 4 20.69 10.43 -8.66
C ILE A 4 19.38 10.68 -9.43
N LYS A 5 19.39 11.59 -10.42
CA LYS A 5 18.23 11.87 -11.29
C LYS A 5 17.75 10.64 -12.07
N TYR A 6 18.67 9.85 -12.63
CA TYR A 6 18.32 8.65 -13.41
C TYR A 6 17.83 7.52 -12.51
N SER A 7 18.41 7.38 -11.31
CA SER A 7 17.92 6.40 -10.33
C SER A 7 16.48 6.68 -9.94
N GLY A 8 16.13 7.95 -9.66
CA GLY A 8 14.77 8.36 -9.37
C GLY A 8 13.79 8.08 -10.52
N LEU A 9 14.21 8.36 -11.76
CA LEU A 9 13.37 8.10 -12.95
C LEU A 9 13.09 6.61 -13.14
N ILE A 10 14.10 5.75 -13.01
CA ILE A 10 13.96 4.29 -13.15
C ILE A 10 12.98 3.75 -12.10
N VAL A 11 13.16 4.13 -10.84
CA VAL A 11 12.26 3.71 -9.75
C VAL A 11 10.85 4.25 -9.94
N PHE A 12 10.69 5.49 -10.40
CA PHE A 12 9.37 6.06 -10.69
C PHE A 12 8.66 5.31 -11.82
N SER A 13 9.37 5.05 -12.92
CA SER A 13 8.81 4.29 -14.06
C SER A 13 8.40 2.87 -13.64
N SER A 14 9.21 2.20 -12.81
CA SER A 14 8.86 0.88 -12.30
C SER A 14 7.63 0.91 -11.40
N LYS A 15 7.44 1.95 -10.58
CA LYS A 15 6.22 2.10 -9.77
C LYS A 15 4.97 2.28 -10.63
N ILE A 16 5.04 3.11 -11.69
CA ILE A 16 3.92 3.24 -12.64
C ILE A 16 3.63 1.88 -13.28
N PHE A 17 4.65 1.18 -13.75
CA PHE A 17 4.51 -0.16 -14.31
C PHE A 17 3.86 -1.14 -13.31
N SER A 18 4.30 -1.15 -12.05
CA SER A 18 3.73 -1.99 -10.99
C SER A 18 2.25 -1.69 -10.69
N ILE A 19 1.80 -0.44 -10.84
CA ILE A 19 0.38 -0.08 -10.68
C ILE A 19 -0.47 -0.79 -11.77
N PHE A 20 -0.06 -0.66 -13.03
CA PHE A 20 -0.78 -1.27 -14.15
C PHE A 20 -0.75 -2.79 -14.09
N THR A 21 0.42 -3.38 -13.87
CA THR A 21 0.58 -4.84 -13.78
C THR A 21 -0.13 -5.41 -12.56
N GLY A 22 -0.13 -4.70 -11.42
CA GLY A 22 -0.87 -5.07 -10.23
C GLY A 22 -2.37 -5.17 -10.48
N LEU A 23 -2.96 -4.18 -11.15
CA LEU A 23 -4.38 -4.21 -11.53
C LEU A 23 -4.67 -5.35 -12.51
N ILE A 24 -3.85 -5.52 -13.56
CA ILE A 24 -3.98 -6.62 -14.52
C ILE A 24 -3.90 -7.97 -13.80
N PHE A 25 -2.95 -8.15 -12.89
CA PHE A 25 -2.79 -9.38 -12.13
C PHE A 25 -4.03 -9.72 -11.31
N ILE A 26 -4.58 -8.75 -10.56
CA ILE A 26 -5.79 -8.99 -9.76
C ILE A 26 -6.98 -9.33 -10.66
N VAL A 27 -7.14 -8.68 -11.82
CA VAL A 27 -8.19 -9.03 -12.80
C VAL A 27 -8.00 -10.45 -13.33
N LEU A 28 -6.77 -10.84 -13.69
CA LEU A 28 -6.47 -12.21 -14.13
C LEU A 28 -6.80 -13.23 -13.03
N VAL A 29 -6.41 -12.97 -11.79
CA VAL A 29 -6.69 -13.85 -10.65
C VAL A 29 -8.18 -13.98 -10.41
N THR A 30 -8.91 -12.86 -10.32
CA THR A 30 -10.36 -12.88 -10.00
C THR A 30 -11.21 -13.49 -11.11
N ARG A 31 -10.77 -13.41 -12.37
CA ARG A 31 -11.46 -14.04 -13.49
C ARG A 31 -11.23 -15.55 -13.59
N ASN A 32 -10.07 -16.04 -13.12
CA ASN A 32 -9.70 -17.46 -13.15
C ASN A 32 -10.03 -18.20 -11.86
N LEU A 33 -10.32 -17.52 -10.76
CA LEU A 33 -10.71 -18.11 -9.48
C LEU A 33 -12.19 -17.90 -9.18
N SER A 34 -12.74 -18.79 -8.35
CA SER A 34 -14.00 -18.54 -7.67
C SER A 34 -13.84 -17.47 -6.58
N ILE A 35 -14.95 -16.89 -6.11
CA ILE A 35 -14.93 -15.93 -4.99
C ILE A 35 -14.30 -16.56 -3.75
N ILE A 36 -14.61 -17.83 -3.47
CA ILE A 36 -14.08 -18.56 -2.32
C ILE A 36 -12.57 -18.73 -2.45
N GLU A 37 -12.07 -19.21 -3.60
CA GLU A 37 -10.64 -19.39 -3.83
C GLU A 37 -9.86 -18.07 -3.74
N PHE A 38 -10.39 -16.98 -4.29
CA PHE A 38 -9.79 -15.65 -4.14
C PHE A 38 -9.77 -15.22 -2.67
N GLY A 39 -10.84 -15.44 -1.92
CA GLY A 39 -10.90 -15.19 -0.47
C GLY A 39 -9.90 -16.03 0.32
N VAL A 40 -9.74 -17.30 -0.03
CA VAL A 40 -8.71 -18.19 0.55
C VAL A 40 -7.30 -17.63 0.30
N TRP A 41 -7.01 -17.17 -0.92
CA TRP A 41 -5.72 -16.52 -1.21
C TRP A 41 -5.51 -15.26 -0.36
N GLN A 42 -6.55 -14.42 -0.20
CA GLN A 42 -6.46 -13.23 0.65
C GLN A 42 -6.23 -13.58 2.14
N TYR A 43 -6.87 -14.64 2.62
CA TYR A 43 -6.69 -15.13 3.98
C TYR A 43 -5.27 -15.67 4.22
N LEU A 44 -4.76 -16.50 3.30
CA LEU A 44 -3.38 -17.02 3.35
C LEU A 44 -2.37 -15.87 3.34
N SER A 45 -2.57 -14.87 2.46
CA SER A 45 -1.73 -13.68 2.37
C SER A 45 -1.78 -12.83 3.65
N LEU A 46 -2.96 -12.75 4.28
CA LEU A 46 -3.14 -12.05 5.55
C LEU A 46 -2.32 -12.71 6.67
N ILE A 47 -2.46 -14.04 6.85
CA ILE A 47 -1.69 -14.77 7.87
C ILE A 47 -0.19 -14.67 7.59
N LEU A 48 0.20 -14.83 6.32
CA LEU A 48 1.59 -14.69 5.90
C LEU A 48 2.14 -13.30 6.25
N SER A 49 1.34 -12.23 6.08
CA SER A 49 1.77 -10.87 6.37
C SER A 49 2.20 -10.66 7.82
N TYR A 50 1.60 -11.38 8.77
CA TYR A 50 1.99 -11.35 10.18
C TYR A 50 3.34 -12.03 10.44
N VAL A 51 3.64 -13.04 9.67
CA VAL A 51 4.89 -13.82 9.82
C VAL A 51 6.06 -13.13 9.10
N ILE A 52 5.80 -12.47 7.99
CA ILE A 52 6.84 -11.71 7.25
C ILE A 52 7.05 -10.29 7.78
N PHE A 53 6.18 -9.80 8.67
CA PHE A 53 6.30 -8.46 9.27
C PHE A 53 7.69 -8.16 9.85
N PRO A 54 8.38 -9.09 10.57
CA PRO A 54 9.70 -8.82 11.12
C PRO A 54 10.82 -8.75 10.09
N ALA A 55 10.57 -9.16 8.83
CA ALA A 55 11.57 -9.14 7.75
C ALA A 55 12.18 -7.76 7.49
N GLY A 56 11.45 -6.68 7.82
CA GLY A 56 11.93 -5.31 7.66
C GLY A 56 12.75 -4.73 8.82
N LEU A 57 12.84 -5.43 9.96
CA LEU A 57 13.45 -4.89 11.18
C LEU A 57 14.98 -4.75 11.06
N ILE A 58 15.66 -5.78 10.56
CA ILE A 58 17.11 -5.76 10.31
C ILE A 58 17.45 -4.86 9.12
N PRO A 59 16.77 -4.94 7.97
CA PRO A 59 16.98 -4.07 6.80
C PRO A 59 16.94 -2.57 7.12
N TYR A 60 16.15 -2.15 8.09
CA TYR A 60 16.13 -0.75 8.56
C TYR A 60 17.53 -0.24 8.98
N TRP A 61 18.29 -1.06 9.70
CA TRP A 61 19.65 -0.74 10.11
C TRP A 61 20.66 -0.91 8.99
N VAL A 62 20.48 -1.94 8.16
CA VAL A 62 21.36 -2.24 7.03
C VAL A 62 21.49 -1.05 6.11
N THR A 63 20.38 -0.46 5.68
CA THR A 63 20.40 0.71 4.80
C THR A 63 21.27 1.84 5.37
N ARG A 64 21.17 2.11 6.67
CA ARG A 64 21.93 3.18 7.33
C ARG A 64 23.43 2.87 7.46
N PHE A 65 23.77 1.65 7.88
CA PHE A 65 25.18 1.28 8.07
C PHE A 65 25.89 1.09 6.74
N TYR A 66 25.25 0.45 5.77
CA TYR A 66 25.84 0.20 4.45
C TYR A 66 26.04 1.51 3.65
N ALA A 67 25.12 2.45 3.75
CA ALA A 67 25.28 3.80 3.15
C ALA A 67 26.47 4.58 3.74
N ARG A 68 26.81 4.34 5.02
CA ARG A 68 27.98 4.93 5.69
C ARG A 68 29.28 4.19 5.43
N GLY A 69 29.28 3.15 4.59
CA GLY A 69 30.48 2.41 4.18
C GLY A 69 30.83 1.19 5.03
N TYR A 70 30.05 0.86 6.05
CA TYR A 70 30.29 -0.35 6.84
C TYR A 70 30.04 -1.61 6.03
N PRO A 71 30.92 -2.65 6.14
CA PRO A 71 30.77 -3.93 5.47
C PRO A 71 29.72 -4.78 6.22
N VAL A 72 28.47 -4.74 5.76
CA VAL A 72 27.33 -5.39 6.44
C VAL A 72 26.46 -6.23 5.52
N ALA A 73 26.88 -6.44 4.25
CA ALA A 73 26.05 -7.13 3.27
C ALA A 73 25.81 -8.61 3.63
N LYS A 74 26.88 -9.36 3.90
CA LYS A 74 26.74 -10.77 4.36
C LYS A 74 26.01 -10.86 5.69
N ALA A 75 26.34 -9.98 6.65
CA ALA A 75 25.70 -9.94 7.95
C ALA A 75 24.18 -9.69 7.84
N SER A 76 23.77 -8.81 6.93
CA SER A 76 22.36 -8.53 6.64
C SER A 76 21.61 -9.79 6.19
N ILE A 77 22.11 -10.46 5.16
CA ILE A 77 21.45 -11.62 4.58
C ILE A 77 21.39 -12.76 5.59
N ILE A 78 22.54 -13.10 6.20
CA ILE A 78 22.63 -14.23 7.14
C ILE A 78 21.72 -13.98 8.36
N SER A 79 21.78 -12.80 8.98
CA SER A 79 20.98 -12.52 10.17
C SER A 79 19.47 -12.52 9.85
N ASN A 80 19.05 -11.95 8.72
CA ASN A 80 17.64 -11.93 8.36
C ASN A 80 17.12 -13.33 8.00
N MET A 81 17.96 -14.15 7.34
CA MET A 81 17.63 -15.57 7.07
C MET A 81 17.55 -16.39 8.35
N ILE A 82 18.43 -16.15 9.34
CA ILE A 82 18.34 -16.81 10.65
C ILE A 82 17.04 -16.39 11.35
N VAL A 83 16.68 -15.10 11.31
CA VAL A 83 15.41 -14.60 11.87
C VAL A 83 14.19 -15.20 11.18
N SER A 84 14.27 -15.53 9.89
CA SER A 84 13.16 -16.18 9.18
C SER A 84 12.81 -17.57 9.71
N LEU A 85 13.76 -18.32 10.27
CA LEU A 85 13.55 -19.71 10.75
C LEU A 85 12.52 -19.82 11.86
N PRO A 86 12.59 -19.09 12.99
CA PRO A 86 11.55 -19.15 14.02
C PRO A 86 10.18 -18.71 13.51
N PHE A 87 10.11 -17.73 12.63
CA PHE A 87 8.84 -17.28 12.03
C PHE A 87 8.28 -18.29 11.03
N PHE A 88 9.12 -18.97 10.26
CA PHE A 88 8.72 -20.10 9.42
C PHE A 88 8.17 -21.25 10.27
N THR A 89 8.89 -21.64 11.34
CA THR A 89 8.42 -22.68 12.27
C THR A 89 7.10 -22.30 12.91
N PHE A 90 6.98 -21.06 13.37
CA PHE A 90 5.73 -20.53 13.93
C PHE A 90 4.58 -20.59 12.92
N PHE A 91 4.83 -20.24 11.65
CA PHE A 91 3.83 -20.34 10.59
C PHE A 91 3.36 -21.79 10.38
N LEU A 92 4.28 -22.75 10.37
CA LEU A 92 3.94 -24.18 10.23
C LEU A 92 3.13 -24.71 11.42
N ILE A 93 3.42 -24.25 12.64
CA ILE A 93 2.65 -24.60 13.84
C ILE A 93 1.24 -23.97 13.79
N LEU A 94 1.13 -22.74 13.30
CA LEU A 94 -0.14 -22.04 13.13
C LEU A 94 -1.01 -22.62 12.00
N ALA A 95 -0.42 -23.17 10.96
CA ALA A 95 -1.11 -23.60 9.75
C ALA A 95 -2.27 -24.59 9.99
N PRO A 96 -2.15 -25.65 10.84
CA PRO A 96 -3.27 -26.54 11.17
C PRO A 96 -4.43 -25.78 11.80
N PHE A 97 -4.18 -24.90 12.77
CA PHE A 97 -5.22 -24.11 13.43
C PHE A 97 -5.87 -23.12 12.48
N ALA A 98 -5.06 -22.39 11.71
CA ALA A 98 -5.56 -21.44 10.73
C ALA A 98 -6.36 -22.11 9.60
N SER A 99 -6.00 -23.32 9.21
CA SER A 99 -6.70 -24.08 8.17
C SER A 99 -8.13 -24.48 8.59
N THR A 100 -8.39 -24.70 9.89
CA THR A 100 -9.72 -25.05 10.38
C THR A 100 -10.69 -23.88 10.42
N ILE A 101 -10.21 -22.62 10.48
CA ILE A 101 -11.06 -21.41 10.60
C ILE A 101 -11.99 -21.28 9.40
N ILE A 102 -11.46 -21.44 8.19
CA ILE A 102 -12.23 -21.34 6.93
C ILE A 102 -12.14 -22.61 6.08
N ASN A 103 -11.80 -23.73 6.69
CA ASN A 103 -11.74 -25.05 6.06
C ASN A 103 -10.88 -25.12 4.80
N ILE A 104 -9.59 -24.82 4.92
CA ILE A 104 -8.61 -24.77 3.82
C ILE A 104 -7.72 -26.00 3.82
N ASN A 105 -7.36 -26.48 2.63
CA ASN A 105 -6.37 -27.55 2.50
C ASN A 105 -4.98 -27.08 3.01
N LEU A 106 -4.41 -27.83 3.95
CA LEU A 106 -3.13 -27.55 4.57
C LEU A 106 -1.96 -27.45 3.57
N SER A 107 -2.07 -28.15 2.43
CA SER A 107 -1.05 -28.08 1.35
C SER A 107 -0.84 -26.65 0.80
N LEU A 108 -1.86 -25.79 0.85
CA LEU A 108 -1.73 -24.40 0.41
C LEU A 108 -0.90 -23.57 1.38
N PHE A 109 -0.97 -23.86 2.69
CA PHE A 109 -0.10 -23.23 3.69
C PHE A 109 1.37 -23.63 3.46
N TYR A 110 1.64 -24.89 3.16
CA TYR A 110 3.01 -25.32 2.85
C TYR A 110 3.55 -24.68 1.56
N LEU A 111 2.71 -24.54 0.54
CA LEU A 111 3.13 -23.90 -0.70
C LEU A 111 3.43 -22.40 -0.51
N ILE A 112 2.62 -21.67 0.25
CA ILE A 112 2.83 -20.24 0.48
C ILE A 112 3.97 -19.98 1.49
N SER A 113 4.31 -20.93 2.36
CA SER A 113 5.39 -20.77 3.34
C SER A 113 6.76 -20.53 2.73
N ILE A 114 6.99 -21.00 1.50
CA ILE A 114 8.22 -20.74 0.73
C ILE A 114 8.47 -19.23 0.59
N GLN A 115 7.39 -18.46 0.48
CA GLN A 115 7.46 -17.00 0.34
C GLN A 115 8.11 -16.32 1.56
N ILE A 116 8.07 -16.93 2.77
CA ILE A 116 8.71 -16.40 3.97
C ILE A 116 10.19 -16.17 3.71
N PHE A 117 10.92 -17.21 3.29
CA PHE A 117 12.35 -17.11 3.01
C PHE A 117 12.66 -16.11 1.89
N LEU A 118 11.83 -16.13 0.84
CA LEU A 118 12.02 -15.23 -0.31
C LEU A 118 11.85 -13.76 0.07
N VAL A 119 10.85 -13.43 0.92
CA VAL A 119 10.64 -12.06 1.38
C VAL A 119 11.74 -11.61 2.36
N TYR A 120 12.18 -12.47 3.29
CA TYR A 120 13.28 -12.12 4.18
C TYR A 120 14.59 -11.91 3.42
N LEU A 121 14.82 -12.66 2.35
CA LEU A 121 15.98 -12.47 1.47
C LEU A 121 15.83 -11.17 0.65
N SER A 122 14.67 -10.97 0.00
CA SER A 122 14.44 -9.78 -0.85
C SER A 122 14.60 -8.49 -0.08
N THR A 123 14.00 -8.37 1.12
CA THR A 123 14.09 -7.17 1.95
C THR A 123 15.52 -6.81 2.34
N SER A 124 16.38 -7.81 2.62
CA SER A 124 17.81 -7.58 2.87
C SER A 124 18.54 -7.07 1.65
N LEU A 125 18.30 -7.70 0.47
CA LEU A 125 18.90 -7.28 -0.79
C LEU A 125 18.44 -5.89 -1.23
N GLU A 126 17.14 -5.57 -1.06
CA GLU A 126 16.57 -4.24 -1.31
C GLU A 126 17.22 -3.16 -0.44
N ALA A 127 17.45 -3.44 0.85
CA ALA A 127 18.13 -2.50 1.74
C ALA A 127 19.58 -2.20 1.30
N LEU A 128 20.30 -3.22 0.83
CA LEU A 128 21.63 -3.06 0.25
C LEU A 128 21.61 -2.26 -1.05
N ALA A 129 20.66 -2.57 -1.94
CA ALA A 129 20.46 -1.84 -3.19
C ALA A 129 20.11 -0.36 -2.92
N LEU A 130 19.15 -0.10 -2.02
CA LEU A 130 18.73 1.25 -1.63
C LEU A 130 19.90 2.10 -1.13
N ALA A 131 20.78 1.50 -0.32
CA ALA A 131 21.89 2.21 0.30
C ALA A 131 22.96 2.71 -0.68
N ARG A 132 23.25 1.97 -1.76
CA ARG A 132 24.36 2.28 -2.68
C ARG A 132 23.97 2.39 -4.15
N LYS A 133 22.94 1.64 -4.58
CA LYS A 133 22.51 1.53 -5.98
C LYS A 133 20.99 1.60 -6.10
N PRO A 134 20.33 2.71 -5.70
CA PRO A 134 18.87 2.78 -5.58
C PRO A 134 18.13 2.50 -6.91
N HIS A 135 18.77 2.67 -8.08
CA HIS A 135 18.18 2.31 -9.38
C HIS A 135 17.89 0.81 -9.52
N LEU A 136 18.58 -0.05 -8.75
CA LEU A 136 18.34 -1.50 -8.78
C LEU A 136 16.94 -1.86 -8.26
N LEU A 137 16.35 -1.03 -7.38
CA LEU A 137 14.97 -1.19 -6.93
C LEU A 137 13.96 -1.07 -8.08
N GLY A 138 14.29 -0.30 -9.11
CA GLY A 138 13.48 -0.25 -10.31
C GLY A 138 13.63 -1.50 -11.17
N PHE A 139 14.85 -2.00 -11.38
CA PHE A 139 15.07 -3.19 -12.19
C PHE A 139 14.47 -4.45 -11.54
N GLU A 140 14.61 -4.60 -10.23
CA GLU A 140 14.01 -5.74 -9.52
C GLU A 140 12.48 -5.70 -9.57
N ALA A 141 11.88 -4.50 -9.44
CA ALA A 141 10.44 -4.33 -9.55
C ALA A 141 9.94 -4.68 -10.96
N PHE A 142 10.64 -4.27 -12.02
CA PHE A 142 10.33 -4.70 -13.39
C PHE A 142 10.43 -6.22 -13.54
N ALA A 143 11.48 -6.86 -12.99
CA ALA A 143 11.64 -8.31 -13.05
C ALA A 143 10.51 -9.04 -12.32
N PHE A 144 10.17 -8.61 -11.10
CA PHE A 144 9.07 -9.14 -10.31
C PHE A 144 7.73 -9.04 -11.06
N GLU A 145 7.39 -7.85 -11.51
CA GLU A 145 6.10 -7.58 -12.16
C GLU A 145 5.96 -8.30 -13.50
N SER A 146 7.00 -8.28 -14.33
CA SER A 146 6.99 -8.99 -15.61
C SER A 146 6.86 -10.49 -15.41
N THR A 147 7.64 -11.08 -14.49
CA THR A 147 7.56 -12.50 -14.16
C THR A 147 6.16 -12.86 -13.66
N LYS A 148 5.59 -12.03 -12.77
CA LYS A 148 4.26 -12.23 -12.22
C LYS A 148 3.18 -12.28 -13.29
N ILE A 149 3.21 -11.36 -14.28
CA ILE A 149 2.22 -11.35 -15.37
C ILE A 149 2.40 -12.52 -16.31
N VAL A 150 3.65 -12.82 -16.74
CA VAL A 150 3.92 -13.92 -17.65
C VAL A 150 3.53 -15.26 -17.03
N LEU A 151 3.92 -15.50 -15.78
CA LEU A 151 3.55 -16.72 -15.07
C LEU A 151 2.06 -16.79 -14.75
N ALA A 152 1.40 -15.68 -14.49
CA ALA A 152 -0.05 -15.63 -14.33
C ALA A 152 -0.77 -16.15 -15.58
N LEU A 153 -0.35 -15.69 -16.76
CA LEU A 153 -0.94 -16.15 -18.03
C LEU A 153 -0.66 -17.64 -18.25
N ILE A 154 0.53 -18.14 -17.92
CA ILE A 154 0.88 -19.55 -18.14
C ILE A 154 0.20 -20.44 -17.11
N LEU A 155 0.39 -20.19 -15.80
CA LEU A 155 0.05 -21.15 -14.75
C LEU A 155 -1.45 -21.22 -14.46
N PHE A 156 -2.18 -20.11 -14.50
CA PHE A 156 -3.61 -20.18 -14.20
C PHE A 156 -4.53 -19.84 -15.36
N THR A 157 -4.07 -19.27 -16.46
CA THR A 157 -4.88 -19.07 -17.66
C THR A 157 -4.74 -20.26 -18.64
N ILE A 158 -3.49 -20.70 -18.94
CA ILE A 158 -3.22 -21.78 -19.87
C ILE A 158 -3.29 -23.15 -19.16
N LEU A 159 -2.51 -23.34 -18.08
CA LEU A 159 -2.44 -24.60 -17.34
C LEU A 159 -3.59 -24.82 -16.35
N LYS A 160 -4.37 -23.77 -16.06
CA LYS A 160 -5.55 -23.80 -15.18
C LYS A 160 -5.29 -24.38 -13.78
N LEU A 161 -4.13 -24.10 -13.21
CA LEU A 161 -3.71 -24.61 -11.89
C LEU A 161 -4.49 -23.98 -10.71
N GLY A 162 -5.45 -23.08 -10.98
CA GLY A 162 -6.28 -22.45 -9.96
C GLY A 162 -5.47 -21.72 -8.89
N LEU A 163 -5.88 -21.85 -7.64
CA LEU A 163 -5.24 -21.18 -6.50
C LEU A 163 -3.76 -21.56 -6.31
N LYS A 164 -3.39 -22.83 -6.57
CA LYS A 164 -1.99 -23.27 -6.50
C LYS A 164 -1.12 -22.51 -7.51
N GLY A 165 -1.66 -22.29 -8.71
CA GLY A 165 -0.99 -21.49 -9.75
C GLY A 165 -0.76 -20.05 -9.33
N VAL A 166 -1.71 -19.42 -8.65
CA VAL A 166 -1.56 -18.04 -8.13
C VAL A 166 -0.43 -17.97 -7.10
N ILE A 167 -0.41 -18.88 -6.12
CA ILE A 167 0.63 -18.91 -5.08
C ILE A 167 2.01 -19.17 -5.71
N ALA A 168 2.10 -20.13 -6.63
CA ALA A 168 3.33 -20.43 -7.33
C ALA A 168 3.85 -19.23 -8.16
N THR A 169 2.94 -18.51 -8.84
CA THR A 169 3.27 -17.28 -9.58
C THR A 169 3.95 -16.25 -8.68
N VAL A 170 3.37 -15.99 -7.51
CA VAL A 170 3.93 -14.99 -6.58
C VAL A 170 5.28 -15.45 -6.01
N ASN A 171 5.41 -16.73 -5.62
CA ASN A 171 6.66 -17.29 -5.14
C ASN A 171 7.78 -17.19 -6.19
N LEU A 172 7.50 -17.56 -7.44
CA LEU A 172 8.48 -17.48 -8.53
C LEU A 172 8.81 -16.02 -8.90
N ALA A 173 7.85 -15.09 -8.78
CA ALA A 173 8.14 -13.68 -8.97
C ALA A 173 9.11 -13.13 -7.90
N TYR A 174 8.90 -13.49 -6.61
CA TYR A 174 9.86 -13.15 -5.54
C TYR A 174 11.23 -13.79 -5.75
N LEU A 175 11.26 -15.04 -6.23
CA LEU A 175 12.53 -15.71 -6.57
C LEU A 175 13.28 -14.94 -7.67
N MET A 176 12.59 -14.52 -8.72
CA MET A 176 13.18 -13.74 -9.81
C MET A 176 13.65 -12.37 -9.36
N GLN A 177 12.91 -11.71 -8.44
CA GLN A 177 13.33 -10.49 -7.76
C GLN A 177 14.67 -10.69 -7.03
N CYS A 178 14.76 -11.72 -6.19
CA CYS A 178 15.98 -12.05 -5.46
C CYS A 178 17.15 -12.34 -6.41
N LEU A 179 16.94 -13.15 -7.46
CA LEU A 179 17.98 -13.49 -8.45
C LEU A 179 18.49 -12.23 -9.17
N THR A 180 17.59 -11.31 -9.53
CA THR A 180 17.94 -10.03 -10.16
C THR A 180 18.85 -9.21 -9.23
N LEU A 181 18.47 -9.05 -7.96
CA LEU A 181 19.29 -8.29 -7.00
C LEU A 181 20.63 -8.97 -6.71
N ILE A 182 20.67 -10.31 -6.54
CA ILE A 182 21.91 -11.07 -6.34
C ILE A 182 22.85 -10.88 -7.54
N PHE A 183 22.33 -10.96 -8.76
CA PHE A 183 23.12 -10.77 -9.97
C PHE A 183 23.80 -9.39 -10.00
N PHE A 184 23.08 -8.33 -9.71
CA PHE A 184 23.60 -6.97 -9.72
C PHE A 184 24.48 -6.64 -8.51
N LEU A 185 24.25 -7.28 -7.35
CA LEU A 185 25.00 -7.05 -6.11
C LEU A 185 26.15 -8.08 -5.91
N ARG A 186 26.34 -9.03 -6.84
CA ARG A 186 27.32 -10.13 -6.67
C ARG A 186 28.74 -9.67 -6.32
N LYS A 187 29.20 -8.55 -6.91
CA LYS A 187 30.55 -8.03 -6.66
C LYS A 187 30.70 -7.51 -5.22
N GLU A 188 29.67 -6.88 -4.68
CA GLU A 188 29.60 -6.38 -3.33
C GLU A 188 29.53 -7.53 -2.31
N LEU A 189 28.72 -8.54 -2.61
CA LEU A 189 28.54 -9.71 -1.76
C LEU A 189 29.81 -10.60 -1.68
N ILE A 190 30.59 -10.68 -2.76
CA ILE A 190 31.84 -11.48 -2.80
C ILE A 190 32.98 -10.75 -2.07
N LYS A 191 33.11 -9.42 -2.26
CA LYS A 191 34.21 -8.62 -1.70
C LYS A 191 34.20 -8.52 -0.19
N GLU A 192 33.10 -8.76 0.46
CA GLU A 192 32.94 -8.61 1.91
C GLU A 192 33.41 -9.90 2.60
N GLU A 193 34.57 -9.86 3.27
CA GLU A 193 35.18 -11.06 3.86
C GLU A 193 34.78 -11.28 5.33
N GLU A 194 34.50 -10.22 6.11
CA GLU A 194 34.30 -10.33 7.55
C GLU A 194 32.86 -10.19 8.02
N PHE A 195 32.45 -11.10 8.89
CA PHE A 195 31.19 -11.08 9.61
C PHE A 195 31.33 -10.29 10.92
N ASN A 196 30.80 -9.07 11.00
CA ASN A 196 30.95 -8.23 12.17
C ASN A 196 29.86 -8.44 13.22
N TYR A 197 30.14 -9.31 14.20
CA TYR A 197 29.20 -9.63 15.30
C TYR A 197 28.86 -8.41 16.18
N LYS A 198 29.77 -7.42 16.37
CA LYS A 198 29.51 -6.24 17.17
C LYS A 198 28.40 -5.38 16.58
N ILE A 199 28.34 -5.27 15.27
CA ILE A 199 27.29 -4.52 14.56
C ILE A 199 25.95 -5.22 14.74
N LEU A 200 25.89 -6.55 14.62
CA LEU A 200 24.66 -7.30 14.86
C LEU A 200 24.12 -7.11 16.27
N LYS A 201 24.97 -7.22 17.27
CA LYS A 201 24.57 -6.96 18.68
C LYS A 201 23.95 -5.56 18.83
N LYS A 202 24.47 -4.56 18.16
CA LYS A 202 23.94 -3.19 18.15
C LYS A 202 22.57 -3.13 17.47
N TRP A 203 22.36 -3.83 16.36
CA TRP A 203 21.06 -3.89 15.67
C TRP A 203 19.98 -4.53 16.55
N PHE A 204 20.29 -5.68 17.16
CA PHE A 204 19.34 -6.37 18.03
C PHE A 204 19.02 -5.56 19.30
N SER A 205 19.99 -4.87 19.89
CA SER A 205 19.74 -4.01 21.07
C SER A 205 18.86 -2.80 20.75
N SER A 206 18.84 -2.36 19.50
CA SER A 206 18.06 -1.19 19.06
C SER A 206 16.83 -1.56 18.19
N ILE A 207 16.45 -2.84 18.17
CA ILE A 207 15.35 -3.35 17.32
C ILE A 207 13.98 -2.80 17.70
N TRP A 208 13.84 -2.30 18.94
CA TRP A 208 12.62 -1.70 19.45
C TRP A 208 12.15 -0.49 18.60
N LEU A 209 13.07 0.27 18.02
CA LEU A 209 12.73 1.47 17.24
C LEU A 209 12.03 1.13 15.92
N PRO A 210 12.58 0.30 15.01
CA PRO A 210 11.84 -0.12 13.82
C PRO A 210 10.59 -0.91 14.18
N LEU A 211 10.58 -1.69 15.25
CA LEU A 211 9.42 -2.43 15.72
C LEU A 211 8.28 -1.46 16.11
N PHE A 212 8.55 -0.45 16.94
CA PHE A 212 7.55 0.53 17.36
C PHE A 212 6.90 1.24 16.17
N ASN A 213 7.69 1.61 15.16
CA ASN A 213 7.16 2.29 13.97
C ASN A 213 6.34 1.37 13.05
N ALA A 214 6.64 0.08 13.03
CA ALA A 214 5.98 -0.88 12.14
C ALA A 214 4.74 -1.56 12.77
N LEU A 215 4.68 -1.66 14.10
CA LEU A 215 3.56 -2.30 14.83
C LEU A 215 2.16 -1.74 14.49
N PRO A 216 1.92 -0.42 14.28
CA PRO A 216 0.59 0.05 13.92
C PRO A 216 0.06 -0.59 12.63
N ALA A 217 0.93 -0.82 11.63
CA ALA A 217 0.53 -1.50 10.40
C ALA A 217 0.18 -2.97 10.64
N PHE A 218 0.93 -3.64 11.51
CA PHE A 218 0.67 -5.02 11.95
C PHE A 218 -0.70 -5.13 12.65
N ILE A 219 -0.96 -4.28 13.64
CA ILE A 219 -2.22 -4.28 14.38
C ILE A 219 -3.40 -3.91 13.47
N GLY A 220 -3.19 -3.00 12.51
CA GLY A 220 -4.22 -2.56 11.58
C GLY A 220 -4.81 -3.66 10.68
N GLY A 221 -4.12 -4.80 10.52
CA GLY A 221 -4.64 -5.94 9.76
C GLY A 221 -5.47 -6.93 10.57
N LEU A 222 -5.50 -6.80 11.91
CA LEU A 222 -6.22 -7.72 12.80
C LEU A 222 -7.74 -7.67 12.63
N ASP A 223 -8.29 -6.55 12.16
CA ASP A 223 -9.71 -6.41 11.83
C ASP A 223 -10.17 -7.42 10.77
N LEU A 224 -9.35 -7.62 9.71
CA LEU A 224 -9.64 -8.61 8.67
C LEU A 224 -9.47 -10.05 9.17
N PHE A 225 -8.54 -10.29 10.09
CA PHE A 225 -8.40 -11.60 10.72
C PHE A 225 -9.61 -11.93 11.59
N ILE A 226 -10.09 -10.96 12.39
CA ILE A 226 -11.32 -11.09 13.19
C ILE A 226 -12.52 -11.34 12.28
N LEU A 227 -12.63 -10.60 11.18
CA LEU A 227 -13.67 -10.81 10.19
C LEU A 227 -13.67 -12.25 9.69
N ALA A 228 -12.52 -12.79 9.29
CA ALA A 228 -12.39 -14.17 8.83
C ALA A 228 -12.74 -15.20 9.92
N ALA A 229 -12.25 -14.98 11.15
CA ALA A 229 -12.48 -15.88 12.29
C ALA A 229 -13.96 -15.93 12.70
N LEU A 230 -14.65 -14.79 12.72
CA LEU A 230 -16.07 -14.72 13.05
C LEU A 230 -16.96 -15.31 11.97
N THR A 231 -16.70 -14.96 10.71
CA THR A 231 -17.56 -15.37 9.60
C THR A 231 -17.30 -16.81 9.14
N LYS A 232 -16.13 -17.35 9.43
CA LYS A 232 -15.63 -18.63 8.89
C LYS A 232 -15.77 -18.71 7.37
N SER A 233 -15.77 -17.55 6.70
CA SER A 233 -16.04 -17.42 5.26
C SER A 233 -14.94 -16.65 4.55
N ALA A 234 -14.35 -17.30 3.55
CA ALA A 234 -13.39 -16.65 2.67
C ALA A 234 -14.03 -15.56 1.77
N SER A 235 -15.32 -15.71 1.47
CA SER A 235 -16.04 -14.76 0.59
C SER A 235 -16.10 -13.35 1.18
N SER A 236 -16.21 -13.20 2.51
CA SER A 236 -16.17 -11.88 3.18
C SER A 236 -14.87 -11.14 2.89
N LEU A 237 -13.73 -11.83 2.96
CA LEU A 237 -12.43 -11.27 2.60
C LEU A 237 -12.33 -10.96 1.11
N ALA A 238 -12.91 -11.81 0.24
CA ALA A 238 -12.90 -11.60 -1.20
C ALA A 238 -13.61 -10.30 -1.58
N PHE A 239 -14.84 -10.08 -1.10
CA PHE A 239 -15.60 -8.87 -1.36
C PHE A 239 -14.90 -7.62 -0.84
N TYR A 240 -14.39 -7.68 0.41
CA TYR A 240 -13.65 -6.57 1.00
C TYR A 240 -12.39 -6.23 0.18
N LYS A 241 -11.61 -7.24 -0.20
CA LYS A 241 -10.33 -7.05 -0.90
C LYS A 241 -10.49 -6.59 -2.34
N VAL A 242 -11.48 -7.06 -3.08
CA VAL A 242 -11.75 -6.56 -4.43
C VAL A 242 -12.14 -5.09 -4.37
N ALA A 243 -13.08 -4.70 -3.50
CA ALA A 243 -13.47 -3.30 -3.34
C ALA A 243 -12.28 -2.43 -2.90
N SER A 244 -11.46 -2.90 -1.93
CA SER A 244 -10.29 -2.15 -1.46
C SER A 244 -9.20 -2.01 -2.53
N SER A 245 -9.03 -2.99 -3.42
CA SER A 245 -8.07 -2.92 -4.52
C SER A 245 -8.43 -1.82 -5.52
N VAL A 246 -9.72 -1.65 -5.81
CA VAL A 246 -10.21 -0.55 -6.65
C VAL A 246 -10.06 0.79 -5.93
N ALA A 247 -10.54 0.88 -4.69
CA ALA A 247 -10.47 2.12 -3.92
C ALA A 247 -9.02 2.58 -3.69
N ALA A 248 -8.04 1.65 -3.59
CA ALA A 248 -6.63 1.96 -3.39
C ALA A 248 -6.04 2.87 -4.48
N VAL A 249 -6.64 2.93 -5.68
CA VAL A 249 -6.24 3.86 -6.74
C VAL A 249 -6.28 5.30 -6.26
N ILE A 250 -7.21 5.67 -5.37
CA ILE A 250 -7.31 7.01 -4.78
C ILE A 250 -6.04 7.36 -4.00
N SER A 251 -5.42 6.38 -3.32
CA SER A 251 -4.20 6.60 -2.55
C SER A 251 -2.98 6.94 -3.42
N TYR A 252 -3.01 6.66 -4.73
CA TYR A 252 -1.91 7.07 -5.62
C TYR A 252 -1.81 8.59 -5.78
N SER A 253 -2.89 9.33 -5.48
CA SER A 253 -2.85 10.80 -5.42
C SER A 253 -1.86 11.33 -4.37
N LEU A 254 -1.50 10.53 -3.33
CA LEU A 254 -0.45 10.85 -2.36
C LEU A 254 0.93 11.03 -3.01
N SER A 255 1.16 10.44 -4.19
CA SER A 255 2.42 10.65 -4.92
C SER A 255 2.66 12.12 -5.28
N THR A 256 1.60 12.91 -5.39
CA THR A 256 1.69 14.35 -5.68
C THR A 256 2.20 15.17 -4.49
N SER A 257 2.08 14.65 -3.28
CA SER A 257 2.52 15.29 -2.02
C SER A 257 3.82 14.72 -1.46
N ILE A 258 4.50 13.81 -2.16
CA ILE A 258 5.70 13.10 -1.67
C ILE A 258 6.86 14.04 -1.27
N ALA A 259 6.94 15.21 -1.88
CA ALA A 259 7.96 16.22 -1.57
C ALA A 259 7.67 17.03 -0.31
N LEU A 260 6.46 16.94 0.27
CA LEU A 260 6.04 17.71 1.44
C LEU A 260 6.89 17.38 2.66
N TYR A 261 7.00 16.10 3.01
CA TYR A 261 7.75 15.67 4.18
C TYR A 261 9.22 16.12 4.18
N PRO A 262 10.01 15.91 3.10
CA PRO A 262 11.36 16.45 3.00
C PRO A 262 11.44 17.98 3.03
N SER A 263 10.43 18.69 2.47
CA SER A 263 10.38 20.16 2.54
C SER A 263 10.23 20.64 3.98
N LEU A 264 9.31 20.06 4.75
CA LEU A 264 9.06 20.42 6.14
C LEU A 264 10.26 20.14 7.04
N LEU A 265 11.00 19.06 6.82
CA LEU A 265 12.26 18.78 7.52
C LEU A 265 13.34 19.86 7.27
N LYS A 266 13.31 20.53 6.12
CA LYS A 266 14.22 21.63 5.78
C LYS A 266 13.73 23.01 6.23
N GLY A 267 12.67 23.07 7.04
CA GLY A 267 12.06 24.33 7.48
C GLY A 267 10.96 24.83 6.54
N GLY A 268 10.31 23.91 5.81
CA GLY A 268 9.19 24.24 4.92
C GLY A 268 8.03 24.92 5.64
N GLU A 269 7.30 25.74 4.89
CA GLU A 269 6.31 26.68 5.40
C GLU A 269 4.88 26.23 5.12
N ARG A 270 3.93 27.00 5.65
CA ARG A 270 2.49 26.90 5.40
C ARG A 270 2.13 26.69 3.92
N ARG A 271 2.81 27.42 3.02
CA ARG A 271 2.56 27.35 1.57
C ARG A 271 2.80 25.96 0.99
N ASP A 272 3.82 25.26 1.46
CA ASP A 272 4.15 23.91 0.99
C ASP A 272 3.04 22.93 1.33
N VAL A 273 2.43 23.06 2.52
CA VAL A 273 1.29 22.24 2.94
C VAL A 273 0.06 22.54 2.09
N GLU A 274 -0.25 23.83 1.86
CA GLU A 274 -1.40 24.24 1.05
C GLU A 274 -1.25 23.79 -0.41
N GLU A 275 -0.06 23.86 -0.99
CA GLU A 275 0.22 23.38 -2.35
C GLU A 275 0.09 21.85 -2.43
N ALA A 276 0.66 21.10 -1.48
CA ALA A 276 0.52 19.64 -1.43
C ALA A 276 -0.95 19.21 -1.34
N LEU A 277 -1.75 19.87 -0.49
CA LEU A 277 -3.19 19.62 -0.39
C LEU A 277 -3.93 19.93 -1.69
N LYS A 278 -3.62 21.03 -2.38
CA LYS A 278 -4.23 21.37 -3.68
C LYS A 278 -3.94 20.28 -4.72
N PHE A 279 -2.70 19.83 -4.84
CA PHE A 279 -2.32 18.78 -5.78
C PHE A 279 -2.98 17.45 -5.45
N PHE A 280 -2.97 17.05 -4.18
CA PHE A 280 -3.65 15.84 -3.73
C PHE A 280 -5.15 15.88 -4.10
N LEU A 281 -5.86 16.94 -3.72
CA LEU A 281 -7.29 17.09 -3.96
C LEU A 281 -7.64 17.08 -5.45
N MET A 282 -6.80 17.68 -6.31
CA MET A 282 -7.00 17.75 -7.75
C MET A 282 -7.13 16.36 -8.41
N PHE A 283 -6.44 15.35 -7.87
CA PHE A 283 -6.50 13.97 -8.37
C PHE A 283 -7.42 13.08 -7.53
N ALA A 284 -7.38 13.20 -6.20
CA ALA A 284 -8.15 12.33 -5.30
C ALA A 284 -9.67 12.53 -5.43
N VAL A 285 -10.13 13.77 -5.65
CA VAL A 285 -11.56 14.06 -5.76
C VAL A 285 -12.18 13.38 -7.00
N PRO A 286 -11.70 13.57 -8.24
CA PRO A 286 -12.30 12.90 -9.40
C PRO A 286 -12.16 11.38 -9.35
N MET A 287 -11.06 10.84 -8.78
CA MET A 287 -10.91 9.40 -8.58
C MET A 287 -11.97 8.86 -7.62
N SER A 288 -12.28 9.58 -6.55
CA SER A 288 -13.33 9.18 -5.59
C SER A 288 -14.72 9.24 -6.22
N PHE A 289 -15.06 10.32 -6.94
CA PHE A 289 -16.34 10.46 -7.65
C PHE A 289 -16.49 9.39 -8.73
N GLY A 290 -15.43 9.12 -9.50
CA GLY A 290 -15.41 8.08 -10.53
C GLY A 290 -15.59 6.67 -9.93
N ALA A 291 -14.88 6.35 -8.84
CA ALA A 291 -14.99 5.07 -8.16
C ALA A 291 -16.39 4.84 -7.56
N VAL A 292 -17.02 5.87 -7.01
CA VAL A 292 -18.39 5.82 -6.48
C VAL A 292 -19.39 5.62 -7.61
N PHE A 293 -19.31 6.42 -8.67
CA PHE A 293 -20.29 6.39 -9.76
C PHE A 293 -20.17 5.11 -10.60
N LEU A 294 -18.95 4.72 -10.93
CA LEU A 294 -18.67 3.52 -11.73
C LEU A 294 -18.43 2.27 -10.87
N ALA A 295 -18.87 2.23 -9.61
CA ALA A 295 -18.60 1.13 -8.69
C ALA A 295 -19.00 -0.23 -9.28
N LYS A 296 -20.22 -0.36 -9.79
CA LYS A 296 -20.71 -1.60 -10.38
C LYS A 296 -19.98 -1.98 -11.66
N PRO A 297 -19.85 -1.11 -12.70
CA PRO A 297 -19.07 -1.41 -13.90
C PRO A 297 -17.61 -1.75 -13.64
N ILE A 298 -16.95 -1.05 -12.71
CA ILE A 298 -15.55 -1.34 -12.37
C ILE A 298 -15.41 -2.72 -11.75
N LEU A 299 -16.29 -3.10 -10.83
CA LEU A 299 -16.27 -4.42 -10.21
C LEU A 299 -16.60 -5.53 -11.20
N HIS A 300 -17.41 -5.25 -12.21
CA HIS A 300 -17.66 -6.17 -13.33
C HIS A 300 -16.39 -6.49 -14.14
N ILE A 301 -15.40 -5.57 -14.21
CA ILE A 301 -14.10 -5.84 -14.87
C ILE A 301 -13.42 -7.05 -14.24
N PHE A 302 -13.55 -7.22 -12.92
CA PHE A 302 -12.97 -8.37 -12.20
C PHE A 302 -13.78 -9.64 -12.47
N LYS A 303 -15.07 -9.63 -12.18
CA LYS A 303 -16.05 -10.66 -12.47
C LYS A 303 -17.44 -10.14 -12.12
N SER A 304 -18.50 -10.60 -12.83
CA SER A 304 -19.89 -10.21 -12.56
C SER A 304 -20.31 -10.44 -11.11
N ASP A 305 -19.85 -11.53 -10.49
CA ASP A 305 -20.16 -11.88 -9.09
C ASP A 305 -19.73 -10.78 -8.09
N TYR A 306 -18.70 -10.01 -8.41
CA TYR A 306 -18.20 -8.91 -7.56
C TYR A 306 -19.03 -7.62 -7.66
N GLU A 307 -19.98 -7.53 -8.58
CA GLU A 307 -20.91 -6.40 -8.63
C GLU A 307 -21.70 -6.23 -7.33
N LYS A 308 -21.93 -7.33 -6.59
CA LYS A 308 -22.56 -7.30 -5.27
C LYS A 308 -21.77 -6.46 -4.26
N ALA A 309 -20.45 -6.35 -4.43
CA ALA A 309 -19.59 -5.52 -3.60
C ALA A 309 -19.61 -4.02 -3.97
N SER A 310 -20.48 -3.58 -4.90
CA SER A 310 -20.58 -2.17 -5.31
C SER A 310 -20.88 -1.24 -4.15
N LEU A 311 -21.71 -1.66 -3.19
CA LEU A 311 -21.99 -0.91 -1.97
C LEU A 311 -20.73 -0.74 -1.10
N LEU A 312 -19.89 -1.78 -1.02
CA LEU A 312 -18.60 -1.67 -0.31
C LEU A 312 -17.71 -0.61 -0.98
N LEU A 313 -17.58 -0.65 -2.30
CA LEU A 313 -16.75 0.30 -3.03
C LEU A 313 -17.30 1.74 -2.90
N PHE A 314 -18.63 1.90 -2.93
CA PHE A 314 -19.30 3.20 -2.74
C PHE A 314 -18.86 3.91 -1.45
N PHE A 315 -18.79 3.19 -0.34
CA PHE A 315 -18.35 3.75 0.96
C PHE A 315 -16.84 3.70 1.16
N MET A 316 -16.15 2.75 0.53
CA MET A 316 -14.69 2.60 0.66
C MET A 316 -13.93 3.69 -0.09
N ALA A 317 -14.46 4.21 -1.20
CA ALA A 317 -13.82 5.29 -1.93
C ALA A 317 -13.71 6.59 -1.11
N PRO A 318 -14.78 7.12 -0.48
CA PRO A 318 -14.68 8.24 0.46
C PRO A 318 -13.80 7.95 1.67
N GLN A 319 -13.83 6.71 2.20
CA GLN A 319 -12.96 6.31 3.30
C GLN A 319 -11.48 6.42 2.92
N LEU A 320 -11.08 5.87 1.76
CA LEU A 320 -9.69 5.94 1.30
C LEU A 320 -9.25 7.38 0.99
N PHE A 321 -10.15 8.21 0.49
CA PHE A 321 -9.90 9.65 0.35
C PHE A 321 -9.59 10.29 1.71
N LEU A 322 -10.42 10.06 2.73
CA LEU A 322 -10.24 10.56 4.08
C LEU A 322 -8.93 10.05 4.71
N LYS A 323 -8.65 8.75 4.57
CA LYS A 323 -7.43 8.12 5.06
C LYS A 323 -6.17 8.69 4.39
N SER A 324 -6.21 8.93 3.08
CA SER A 324 -5.10 9.52 2.35
C SER A 324 -4.86 10.98 2.76
N LEU A 325 -5.93 11.74 2.99
CA LEU A 325 -5.82 13.11 3.51
C LEU A 325 -5.21 13.12 4.92
N THR A 326 -5.60 12.16 5.76
CA THR A 326 -5.03 11.98 7.11
C THR A 326 -3.53 11.65 7.06
N HIS A 327 -3.07 10.93 6.04
CA HIS A 327 -1.65 10.66 5.84
C HIS A 327 -0.85 11.96 5.62
N ILE A 328 -1.36 12.89 4.81
CA ILE A 328 -0.74 14.22 4.61
C ILE A 328 -0.63 14.98 5.94
N PHE A 329 -1.67 14.94 6.79
CA PHE A 329 -1.60 15.55 8.11
C PHE A 329 -0.55 14.88 9.00
N GLY A 330 -0.38 13.57 8.89
CA GLY A 330 0.71 12.84 9.55
C GLY A 330 2.08 13.34 9.12
N ASP A 331 2.30 13.52 7.82
CA ASP A 331 3.54 14.07 7.27
C ASP A 331 3.82 15.48 7.78
N VAL A 332 2.77 16.32 7.91
CA VAL A 332 2.90 17.66 8.51
C VAL A 332 3.31 17.58 9.98
N ILE A 333 2.66 16.71 10.77
CA ILE A 333 2.92 16.58 12.21
C ILE A 333 4.34 16.11 12.46
N VAL A 334 4.80 15.09 11.72
CA VAL A 334 6.11 14.46 11.90
C VAL A 334 7.22 15.29 11.24
N GLY A 335 6.94 15.92 10.09
CA GLY A 335 7.93 16.67 9.32
C GLY A 335 8.43 17.96 9.98
N VAL A 336 7.65 18.53 10.90
CA VAL A 336 8.08 19.74 11.65
C VAL A 336 8.74 19.42 13.01
N GLU A 337 8.88 18.12 13.34
CA GLU A 337 9.52 17.72 14.61
C GLU A 337 11.04 17.77 14.50
N LYS A 338 11.69 18.38 15.48
CA LYS A 338 13.15 18.61 15.51
C LYS A 338 13.86 17.89 16.66
N ILE A 339 13.19 16.94 17.29
CA ILE A 339 13.75 16.25 18.46
C ILE A 339 15.01 15.44 18.11
N ASP A 340 15.09 14.95 16.88
CA ASP A 340 16.19 14.17 16.33
C ASP A 340 17.44 15.02 15.99
N GLU A 341 17.32 16.34 15.96
CA GLU A 341 18.45 17.27 15.80
C GLU A 341 19.23 17.49 17.13
N LYS A 342 18.65 17.11 18.27
CA LYS A 342 19.29 17.28 19.58
C LYS A 342 20.33 16.18 19.81
N GLU A 343 21.55 16.57 20.19
CA GLU A 343 22.67 15.64 20.47
C GLU A 343 22.38 14.66 21.62
N ASN A 344 21.64 15.10 22.66
CA ASN A 344 21.30 14.31 23.84
C ASN A 344 19.79 14.28 24.05
N THR A 345 19.09 13.41 23.33
CA THR A 345 17.66 13.15 23.54
C THR A 345 17.44 12.07 24.59
N SER A 346 16.75 12.42 25.67
CA SER A 346 16.30 11.43 26.65
C SER A 346 15.08 10.66 26.12
N PHE A 347 14.88 9.43 26.62
CA PHE A 347 13.67 8.66 26.29
C PHE A 347 12.38 9.42 26.70
N LYS A 348 12.43 10.21 27.80
CA LYS A 348 11.32 11.05 28.24
C LYS A 348 10.99 12.16 27.24
N ASP A 349 11.99 12.74 26.57
CA ASP A 349 11.79 13.76 25.55
C ASP A 349 11.15 13.14 24.30
N PHE A 350 11.60 11.94 23.91
CA PHE A 350 10.99 11.18 22.80
C PHE A 350 9.51 10.89 23.05
N LEU A 351 9.13 10.46 24.26
CA LEU A 351 7.71 10.20 24.62
C LEU A 351 6.83 11.46 24.52
N LYS A 352 7.39 12.66 24.71
CA LYS A 352 6.68 13.94 24.58
C LYS A 352 6.60 14.42 23.13
N SER A 353 7.44 13.90 22.25
CA SER A 353 7.56 14.32 20.85
C SER A 353 6.35 13.95 19.99
N LYS A 354 6.22 14.62 18.85
CA LYS A 354 5.23 14.29 17.83
C LYS A 354 5.56 12.95 17.14
N LEU A 355 6.83 12.57 17.08
CA LEU A 355 7.31 11.27 16.57
C LEU A 355 6.77 10.08 17.37
N PHE A 356 6.48 10.25 18.66
CA PHE A 356 5.83 9.22 19.47
C PHE A 356 4.32 9.33 19.46
N LYS A 357 3.79 10.56 19.60
CA LYS A 357 2.33 10.80 19.73
C LYS A 357 1.55 10.43 18.49
N TRP A 358 2.10 10.66 17.29
CA TRP A 358 1.40 10.33 16.05
C TRP A 358 1.23 8.83 15.82
N PRO A 359 2.26 7.97 15.93
CA PRO A 359 2.07 6.53 15.95
C PRO A 359 1.10 6.05 17.03
N LEU A 360 1.14 6.66 18.23
CA LEU A 360 0.23 6.32 19.32
C LEU A 360 -1.24 6.54 18.94
N LEU A 361 -1.57 7.63 18.24
CA LEU A 361 -2.92 7.84 17.70
C LEU A 361 -3.33 6.77 16.69
N ASN A 362 -2.39 6.25 15.89
CA ASN A 362 -2.64 5.13 14.98
C ASN A 362 -2.93 3.82 15.74
N TYR A 363 -2.28 3.58 16.89
CA TYR A 363 -2.63 2.46 17.76
C TYR A 363 -4.08 2.57 18.28
N PHE A 364 -4.49 3.76 18.75
CA PHE A 364 -5.87 4.00 19.18
C PHE A 364 -6.87 3.81 18.04
N ARG A 365 -6.57 4.35 16.85
CA ARG A 365 -7.39 4.15 15.64
C ARG A 365 -7.59 2.67 15.35
N ASN A 366 -6.52 1.88 15.38
CA ASN A 366 -6.59 0.44 15.12
C ASN A 366 -7.37 -0.30 16.21
N GLY A 367 -7.18 0.07 17.48
CA GLY A 367 -7.97 -0.48 18.58
C GLY A 367 -9.48 -0.24 18.40
N ILE A 368 -9.87 0.99 18.03
CA ILE A 368 -11.27 1.32 17.71
C ILE A 368 -11.78 0.45 16.56
N ALA A 369 -11.01 0.34 15.45
CA ALA A 369 -11.40 -0.45 14.29
C ALA A 369 -11.61 -1.93 14.64
N ILE A 370 -10.70 -2.51 15.43
CA ILE A 370 -10.76 -3.92 15.86
C ILE A 370 -12.01 -4.18 16.72
N ILE A 371 -12.23 -3.35 17.74
CA ILE A 371 -13.37 -3.52 18.65
C ILE A 371 -14.69 -3.38 17.90
N LEU A 372 -14.80 -2.33 17.08
CA LEU A 372 -16.02 -2.09 16.29
C LEU A 372 -16.24 -3.16 15.21
N THR A 373 -15.17 -3.67 14.59
CA THR A 373 -15.28 -4.80 13.64
C THR A 373 -15.87 -6.02 14.33
N TYR A 374 -15.37 -6.36 15.54
CA TYR A 374 -15.91 -7.47 16.29
C TYR A 374 -17.41 -7.28 16.61
N ILE A 375 -17.79 -6.11 17.12
CA ILE A 375 -19.19 -5.81 17.49
C ILE A 375 -20.10 -5.85 16.26
N PHE A 376 -19.74 -5.13 15.19
CA PHE A 376 -20.59 -5.00 14.01
C PHE A 376 -20.67 -6.30 13.20
N ALA A 377 -19.57 -7.05 13.08
CA ALA A 377 -19.58 -8.33 12.39
C ALA A 377 -20.37 -9.37 13.17
N SER A 378 -20.28 -9.41 14.50
CA SER A 378 -21.10 -10.29 15.33
C SER A 378 -22.59 -9.96 15.20
N PHE A 379 -22.95 -8.67 15.16
CA PHE A 379 -24.32 -8.24 14.90
C PHE A 379 -24.79 -8.65 13.50
N ALA A 380 -23.96 -8.48 12.47
CA ALA A 380 -24.29 -8.87 11.11
C ALA A 380 -24.57 -10.37 10.99
N LEU A 381 -23.81 -11.20 11.69
CA LEU A 381 -24.00 -12.66 11.71
C LEU A 381 -25.32 -13.09 12.37
N THR A 382 -25.79 -12.35 13.39
CA THR A 382 -27.03 -12.69 14.09
C THR A 382 -28.29 -12.28 13.33
N TYR A 383 -28.24 -11.15 12.59
CA TYR A 383 -29.44 -10.55 11.97
C TYR A 383 -29.54 -10.73 10.46
N PHE A 384 -28.42 -11.01 9.76
CA PHE A 384 -28.40 -11.14 8.30
C PHE A 384 -27.98 -12.56 7.87
N SER A 385 -28.94 -13.49 7.84
CA SER A 385 -28.69 -14.89 7.44
C SER A 385 -28.39 -15.03 5.93
N ASN A 386 -29.07 -14.22 5.10
CA ASN A 386 -28.85 -14.19 3.65
C ASN A 386 -27.74 -13.20 3.31
N ASP A 387 -26.75 -13.60 2.49
CA ASP A 387 -25.59 -12.78 2.08
C ASP A 387 -24.71 -12.26 3.25
N PHE A 388 -24.68 -12.99 4.38
CA PHE A 388 -23.92 -12.60 5.58
C PHE A 388 -22.46 -12.21 5.27
N SER A 389 -21.85 -12.83 4.27
CA SER A 389 -20.46 -12.55 3.87
C SER A 389 -20.27 -11.11 3.40
N LEU A 390 -21.25 -10.54 2.70
CA LEU A 390 -21.22 -9.17 2.22
C LEU A 390 -21.47 -8.19 3.38
N TYR A 391 -22.46 -8.48 4.22
CA TYR A 391 -22.79 -7.62 5.37
C TYR A 391 -21.69 -7.62 6.42
N ALA A 392 -21.02 -8.75 6.64
CA ALA A 392 -19.86 -8.80 7.53
C ALA A 392 -18.67 -8.00 6.96
N ALA A 393 -18.41 -8.06 5.66
CA ALA A 393 -17.42 -7.20 5.01
C ALA A 393 -17.77 -5.72 5.14
N PHE A 394 -19.06 -5.37 5.04
CA PHE A 394 -19.56 -4.01 5.23
C PHE A 394 -19.42 -3.54 6.69
N SER A 395 -19.64 -4.43 7.65
CA SER A 395 -19.42 -4.16 9.08
C SER A 395 -17.97 -3.78 9.38
N CYS A 396 -17.00 -4.52 8.82
CA CYS A 396 -15.59 -4.19 8.93
C CYS A 396 -15.28 -2.82 8.28
N LEU A 397 -15.88 -2.51 7.13
CA LEU A 397 -15.73 -1.21 6.47
C LEU A 397 -16.27 -0.07 7.35
N LEU A 398 -17.47 -0.20 7.93
CA LEU A 398 -18.05 0.81 8.82
C LEU A 398 -17.17 1.06 10.06
N ALA A 399 -16.65 -0.01 10.66
CA ALA A 399 -15.73 0.10 11.79
C ALA A 399 -14.48 0.92 11.42
N ASN A 400 -13.92 0.65 10.24
CA ASN A 400 -12.77 1.39 9.72
C ASN A 400 -13.12 2.85 9.39
N ILE A 401 -14.29 3.15 8.86
CA ILE A 401 -14.75 4.53 8.59
C ILE A 401 -14.76 5.33 9.90
N ILE A 402 -15.38 4.79 10.97
CA ILE A 402 -15.47 5.46 12.27
C ILE A 402 -14.07 5.72 12.85
N ALA A 403 -13.19 4.71 12.78
CA ALA A 403 -11.83 4.82 13.25
C ALA A 403 -11.01 5.85 12.44
N ASP A 404 -11.19 5.90 11.12
CA ASP A 404 -10.51 6.86 10.25
C ASP A 404 -11.02 8.29 10.44
N ILE A 405 -12.31 8.49 10.71
CA ILE A 405 -12.88 9.82 11.07
C ILE A 405 -12.24 10.32 12.38
N PHE A 406 -12.11 9.45 13.38
CA PHE A 406 -11.41 9.82 14.63
C PHE A 406 -9.97 10.29 14.36
N LEU A 407 -9.20 9.51 13.59
CA LEU A 407 -7.81 9.85 13.27
C LEU A 407 -7.71 11.12 12.41
N PHE A 408 -8.64 11.30 11.46
CA PHE A 408 -8.72 12.49 10.63
C PHE A 408 -8.92 13.76 11.47
N ILE A 409 -9.89 13.77 12.37
CA ILE A 409 -10.18 14.93 13.24
C ILE A 409 -8.95 15.26 14.10
N LYS A 410 -8.34 14.23 14.75
CA LYS A 410 -7.14 14.43 15.58
C LYS A 410 -5.94 14.88 14.74
N GLY A 411 -5.74 14.28 13.55
CA GLY A 411 -4.68 14.64 12.62
C GLY A 411 -4.81 16.08 12.13
N TYR A 412 -6.01 16.49 11.69
CA TYR A 412 -6.29 17.84 11.22
C TYR A 412 -6.02 18.89 12.31
N LEU A 413 -6.61 18.71 13.50
CA LEU A 413 -6.43 19.64 14.62
C LEU A 413 -4.97 19.75 15.08
N THR A 414 -4.22 18.65 15.04
CA THR A 414 -2.81 18.64 15.43
C THR A 414 -1.93 19.27 14.34
N SER A 415 -2.23 19.02 13.07
CA SER A 415 -1.44 19.56 11.94
C SER A 415 -1.62 21.10 11.81
N ILE A 416 -2.82 21.62 12.00
CA ILE A 416 -3.06 23.09 12.03
C ILE A 416 -2.28 23.76 13.16
N LYS A 417 -2.26 23.15 14.35
CA LYS A 417 -1.45 23.66 15.47
C LYS A 417 0.05 23.63 15.18
N ALA A 418 0.48 22.70 14.31
CA ALA A 418 1.89 22.54 13.95
C ALA A 418 2.36 23.58 12.92
N VAL A 419 1.56 23.92 11.90
CA VAL A 419 1.96 24.75 10.75
C VAL A 419 1.00 25.90 10.44
N SER A 420 -0.17 25.99 11.05
CA SER A 420 -1.17 27.08 10.85
C SER A 420 -1.54 27.33 9.38
N PHE A 421 -1.73 26.28 8.57
CA PHE A 421 -2.16 26.38 7.17
C PHE A 421 -3.68 26.55 7.03
N ASN A 422 -4.12 27.09 5.88
CA ASN A 422 -5.54 27.12 5.50
C ASN A 422 -5.87 25.93 4.59
N PHE A 423 -6.93 25.22 4.96
CA PHE A 423 -7.43 24.17 4.07
C PHE A 423 -8.01 24.79 2.79
N PRO A 424 -7.64 24.31 1.57
CA PRO A 424 -7.99 24.96 0.31
C PRO A 424 -9.45 24.66 -0.11
N LEU A 425 -10.46 25.09 0.68
CA LEU A 425 -11.89 24.83 0.46
C LEU A 425 -12.38 25.31 -0.91
N ASN A 426 -11.92 26.48 -1.37
CA ASN A 426 -12.31 27.01 -2.69
C ASN A 426 -11.85 26.08 -3.83
N LYS A 427 -10.64 25.50 -3.70
CA LYS A 427 -10.13 24.51 -4.67
C LYS A 427 -10.92 23.20 -4.59
N LEU A 428 -11.18 22.71 -3.39
CA LEU A 428 -12.02 21.53 -3.18
C LEU A 428 -13.38 21.70 -3.86
N PHE A 429 -14.05 22.84 -3.69
CA PHE A 429 -15.34 23.11 -4.33
C PHE A 429 -15.24 23.05 -5.86
N LYS A 430 -14.21 23.69 -6.47
CA LYS A 430 -14.00 23.65 -7.93
C LYS A 430 -13.75 22.24 -8.44
N TYR A 431 -12.97 21.43 -7.69
CA TYR A 431 -12.68 20.03 -8.06
C TYR A 431 -13.93 19.14 -7.93
N CYS A 432 -14.76 19.36 -6.89
CA CYS A 432 -16.05 18.69 -6.74
C CYS A 432 -17.00 19.05 -7.88
N LEU A 433 -17.07 20.34 -8.27
CA LEU A 433 -17.91 20.79 -9.36
C LEU A 433 -17.49 20.18 -10.70
N ALA A 434 -16.20 20.20 -11.03
CA ALA A 434 -15.67 19.54 -12.23
C ALA A 434 -15.94 18.02 -12.22
N SER A 435 -15.81 17.37 -11.05
CA SER A 435 -16.11 15.94 -10.89
C SER A 435 -17.60 15.64 -11.03
N ALA A 436 -18.48 16.52 -10.56
CA ALA A 436 -19.92 16.39 -10.74
C ALA A 436 -20.32 16.48 -12.23
N VAL A 437 -19.74 17.42 -12.97
CA VAL A 437 -19.92 17.53 -14.44
C VAL A 437 -19.43 16.25 -15.13
N MET A 438 -18.27 15.73 -14.75
CA MET A 438 -17.76 14.44 -15.23
C MET A 438 -18.79 13.33 -15.00
N VAL A 439 -19.29 13.16 -13.78
CA VAL A 439 -20.27 12.11 -13.42
C VAL A 439 -21.55 12.23 -14.23
N ILE A 440 -22.07 13.44 -14.41
CA ILE A 440 -23.26 13.70 -15.24
C ILE A 440 -23.01 13.26 -16.69
N ALA A 441 -21.86 13.58 -17.26
CA ALA A 441 -21.51 13.17 -18.60
C ALA A 441 -21.37 11.64 -18.71
N LEU A 442 -20.75 10.99 -17.71
CA LEU A 442 -20.58 9.53 -17.69
C LEU A 442 -21.92 8.78 -17.57
N LYS A 443 -22.96 9.39 -17.00
CA LYS A 443 -24.29 8.78 -16.91
C LYS A 443 -24.88 8.46 -18.29
N PHE A 444 -24.53 9.22 -19.33
CA PHE A 444 -24.98 8.98 -20.69
C PHE A 444 -24.25 7.83 -21.40
N LEU A 445 -23.06 7.42 -20.91
CA LEU A 445 -22.27 6.35 -21.51
C LEU A 445 -22.69 4.94 -21.07
N ASN A 446 -23.25 4.83 -19.85
CA ASN A 446 -23.78 3.60 -19.22
C ASN A 446 -23.02 2.29 -19.59
N PRO A 447 -21.75 2.15 -19.23
CA PRO A 447 -20.92 1.03 -19.67
C PRO A 447 -21.39 -0.29 -19.07
N VAL A 448 -21.53 -1.33 -19.91
CA VAL A 448 -21.92 -2.68 -19.50
C VAL A 448 -20.74 -3.65 -19.60
N LYS A 449 -19.91 -3.50 -20.63
CA LYS A 449 -18.76 -4.38 -20.85
C LYS A 449 -17.47 -3.82 -20.22
N SER A 450 -16.56 -4.71 -19.88
CA SER A 450 -15.27 -4.33 -19.25
C SER A 450 -14.46 -3.32 -20.09
N LEU A 451 -14.39 -3.49 -21.41
CA LEU A 451 -13.71 -2.56 -22.30
C LEU A 451 -14.40 -1.20 -22.33
N GLU A 452 -15.74 -1.19 -22.41
CA GLU A 452 -16.53 0.05 -22.36
C GLU A 452 -16.27 0.82 -21.06
N THR A 453 -16.16 0.10 -19.93
CA THR A 453 -15.84 0.71 -18.62
C THR A 453 -14.46 1.37 -18.63
N ILE A 454 -13.44 0.74 -19.23
CA ILE A 454 -12.09 1.32 -19.33
C ILE A 454 -12.11 2.59 -20.20
N PHE A 455 -12.79 2.54 -21.34
CA PHE A 455 -12.95 3.74 -22.18
C PHE A 455 -13.74 4.85 -21.48
N THR A 456 -14.78 4.49 -20.72
CA THR A 456 -15.58 5.44 -19.93
C THR A 456 -14.73 6.13 -18.88
N ILE A 457 -13.82 5.42 -18.19
CA ILE A 457 -12.88 6.01 -17.23
C ILE A 457 -11.94 7.01 -17.95
N ALA A 458 -11.42 6.64 -19.12
CA ALA A 458 -10.53 7.54 -19.91
C ALA A 458 -11.27 8.80 -20.35
N ILE A 459 -12.48 8.66 -20.91
CA ILE A 459 -13.33 9.79 -21.31
C ILE A 459 -13.66 10.67 -20.10
N GLY A 460 -14.02 10.07 -18.97
CA GLY A 460 -14.30 10.80 -17.73
C GLY A 460 -13.11 11.65 -17.28
N SER A 461 -11.91 11.09 -17.35
CA SER A 461 -10.69 11.82 -17.02
C SER A 461 -10.48 13.04 -17.93
N ILE A 462 -10.71 12.89 -19.23
CA ILE A 462 -10.61 13.99 -20.19
C ILE A 462 -11.64 15.08 -19.89
N ILE A 463 -12.92 14.69 -19.67
CA ILE A 463 -14.00 15.64 -19.35
C ILE A 463 -13.69 16.40 -18.05
N TYR A 464 -13.21 15.70 -17.02
CA TYR A 464 -12.82 16.33 -15.76
C TYR A 464 -11.75 17.40 -15.95
N PHE A 465 -10.65 17.09 -16.65
CA PHE A 465 -9.57 18.04 -16.85
C PHE A 465 -9.98 19.21 -17.77
N LEU A 466 -10.79 18.99 -18.79
CA LEU A 466 -11.34 20.07 -19.63
C LEU A 466 -12.22 21.01 -18.81
N CYS A 467 -13.11 20.48 -17.99
CA CYS A 467 -13.95 21.27 -17.10
C CYS A 467 -13.10 22.01 -16.05
N LEU A 468 -12.15 21.33 -15.41
CA LEU A 468 -11.25 21.93 -14.44
C LEU A 468 -10.46 23.09 -15.02
N PHE A 469 -9.88 22.93 -16.22
CA PHE A 469 -9.12 24.00 -16.88
C PHE A 469 -9.99 25.19 -17.30
N SER A 470 -11.29 24.99 -17.46
CA SER A 470 -12.22 26.09 -17.70
C SER A 470 -12.51 26.89 -16.43
N ILE A 471 -12.62 26.23 -15.26
CA ILE A 471 -13.05 26.83 -13.99
C ILE A 471 -11.85 27.35 -13.17
N ASP A 472 -10.68 26.72 -13.30
CA ASP A 472 -9.51 27.00 -12.45
C ASP A 472 -8.25 27.36 -13.25
N PHE A 473 -8.00 28.66 -13.34
CA PHE A 473 -6.86 29.23 -14.06
C PHE A 473 -5.50 28.77 -13.51
N GLU A 474 -5.39 28.60 -12.18
CA GLU A 474 -4.15 28.15 -11.52
C GLU A 474 -3.78 26.73 -11.97
N SER A 475 -4.74 25.80 -12.00
CA SER A 475 -4.54 24.43 -12.49
C SER A 475 -4.06 24.43 -13.95
N ARG A 476 -4.60 25.31 -14.80
CA ARG A 476 -4.16 25.47 -16.20
C ARG A 476 -2.68 25.88 -16.29
N ILE A 477 -2.24 26.86 -15.49
CA ILE A 477 -0.83 27.32 -15.46
C ILE A 477 0.09 26.20 -15.01
N ILE A 478 -0.28 25.43 -13.98
CA ILE A 478 0.50 24.33 -13.46
C ILE A 478 0.74 23.27 -14.55
N PHE A 479 -0.31 22.82 -15.22
CA PHE A 479 -0.18 21.86 -16.31
C PHE A 479 0.66 22.40 -17.48
N LYS A 480 0.49 23.67 -17.85
CA LYS A 480 1.32 24.31 -18.88
C LYS A 480 2.81 24.31 -18.50
N LYS A 481 3.13 24.61 -17.23
CA LYS A 481 4.51 24.56 -16.73
C LYS A 481 5.06 23.11 -16.78
N VAL A 482 4.32 22.11 -16.28
CA VAL A 482 4.74 20.72 -16.33
C VAL A 482 5.01 20.28 -17.77
N PHE A 483 4.12 20.62 -18.71
CA PHE A 483 4.28 20.28 -20.12
C PHE A 483 5.49 20.98 -20.77
N THR A 484 5.75 22.25 -20.38
CA THR A 484 6.93 22.99 -20.83
C THR A 484 8.22 22.40 -20.27
N TYR A 485 8.21 21.96 -19.01
CA TYR A 485 9.36 21.26 -18.42
C TYR A 485 9.59 19.89 -19.09
N MET A 486 8.54 19.14 -19.39
CA MET A 486 8.67 17.87 -20.12
C MET A 486 9.23 18.06 -21.55
N LYS A 487 8.83 19.13 -22.25
CA LYS A 487 9.43 19.50 -23.56
C LYS A 487 10.89 19.92 -23.48
N LYS A 488 11.32 20.57 -22.36
CA LYS A 488 12.74 20.93 -22.16
C LYS A 488 13.61 19.72 -21.75
N PHE A 489 13.01 18.70 -21.20
CA PHE A 489 13.63 17.38 -21.06
C PHE A 489 13.39 16.60 -22.36
N ASN A 490 14.15 16.95 -23.42
CA ASN A 490 14.31 16.07 -24.55
C ASN A 490 14.80 14.72 -24.01
N LEU A 491 13.88 13.74 -23.92
CA LEU A 491 14.17 12.35 -23.52
C LEU A 491 14.94 11.61 -24.63
N TRP A 492 15.50 12.32 -25.61
CA TRP A 492 16.16 11.77 -26.80
C TRP A 492 17.54 12.38 -27.10
N GLU A 493 18.19 13.08 -26.16
CA GLU A 493 19.63 13.41 -26.22
C GLU A 493 20.41 12.79 -25.07
#